data_5fc63fbd581e620f15be9662867d158c
#
_entry.id   5fc63fbd581e620f15be9662867d158c
#
_cell.length_a   1.000
_cell.length_b   1.000
_cell.length_c   1.000
_cell.angle_alpha   90.00
_cell.angle_beta   90.00
_cell.angle_gamma   90.00
#
_symmetry.space_group_name_H-M   'P 1'
#
loop_
_entity.id
_entity.type
_entity.pdbx_description
1 polymer ?
#
loop_
_entity_poly.entity_id
_entity_poly.type
_entity_poly.pdbx_seq_one_letter_code
_entity_poly.pdbx_strand_id
1 'polypeptide(L)'
;MTNSDSFLTIQPKSELIRKHISYYYFHQSFDPNFQKSFVFFPNFIHGITAYTKSSINFKENSIVTPCEENELTIFYTMNYSRNIKVTLNGVFNKIGICFHPAGLNYFVNDALSKIYDDETHRFNYYDNQFNETLLEVYKKESLEEKRDLLDQFFESKYVEFKHPELVHCLKDIIDSNGTIKVDELSERYTIHPKTLLRQFNKHFGCSIEAYKKMVKFRNTLNFTQSQKQFSSLTEISLYNHYYDQADFNKQFKAITNFTPKELLAKIKKMEDEKTYWVFE
;
A
#
# COMPACT_ATOMS: atom_id res chain seq x y z
N MET A 1 24.16 13.95 10.99
CA MET A 1 23.29 13.05 11.79
C MET A 1 23.37 11.70 11.10
N THR A 2 23.99 10.73 11.74
CA THR A 2 24.03 9.36 11.23
C THR A 2 22.58 8.82 11.25
N ASN A 3 22.07 8.38 10.08
CA ASN A 3 20.78 7.71 10.03
C ASN A 3 20.83 6.50 10.96
N SER A 4 20.02 6.51 12.02
CA SER A 4 19.93 5.40 12.98
C SER A 4 19.10 4.22 12.44
N ASP A 5 18.56 4.37 11.23
CA ASP A 5 17.81 3.32 10.49
C ASP A 5 18.35 3.14 9.08
N SER A 6 18.18 1.93 8.55
CA SER A 6 18.47 1.55 7.17
C SER A 6 17.19 1.18 6.46
N PHE A 7 16.89 1.83 5.34
CA PHE A 7 15.77 1.54 4.46
C PHE A 7 16.29 1.26 3.05
N LEU A 8 16.09 0.03 2.58
CA LEU A 8 16.60 -0.44 1.29
C LEU A 8 15.46 -1.04 0.47
N THR A 9 15.47 -0.82 -0.83
CA THR A 9 14.47 -1.37 -1.77
C THR A 9 15.14 -2.14 -2.89
N ILE A 10 14.44 -3.14 -3.41
CA ILE A 10 14.88 -3.90 -4.59
C ILE A 10 13.65 -4.39 -5.37
N GLN A 11 13.70 -4.32 -6.70
CA GLN A 11 12.66 -4.87 -7.55
C GLN A 11 12.82 -6.38 -7.72
N PRO A 12 11.72 -7.15 -7.94
CA PRO A 12 11.79 -8.54 -8.33
C PRO A 12 12.69 -8.72 -9.56
N LYS A 13 13.47 -9.80 -9.58
CA LYS A 13 14.27 -10.19 -10.76
C LYS A 13 13.41 -10.92 -11.78
N SER A 14 12.52 -11.78 -11.30
CA SER A 14 11.59 -12.54 -12.13
C SER A 14 10.65 -11.61 -12.91
N GLU A 15 10.59 -11.75 -14.22
CA GLU A 15 9.67 -10.98 -15.06
C GLU A 15 8.20 -11.28 -14.74
N LEU A 16 7.89 -12.54 -14.37
CA LEU A 16 6.56 -12.93 -13.94
C LEU A 16 6.17 -12.16 -12.68
N ILE A 17 7.03 -12.19 -11.66
CA ILE A 17 6.75 -11.57 -10.36
C ILE A 17 6.68 -10.05 -10.48
N ARG A 18 7.54 -9.44 -11.28
CA ARG A 18 7.58 -7.98 -11.51
C ARG A 18 6.27 -7.42 -12.08
N LYS A 19 5.46 -8.23 -12.76
CA LYS A 19 4.13 -7.81 -13.24
C LYS A 19 3.15 -7.57 -12.09
N HIS A 20 3.37 -8.20 -10.93
CA HIS A 20 2.43 -8.23 -9.83
C HIS A 20 3.00 -7.60 -8.55
N ILE A 21 4.31 -7.71 -8.32
CA ILE A 21 5.03 -7.11 -7.19
C ILE A 21 5.87 -5.95 -7.70
N SER A 22 5.66 -4.77 -7.10
CA SER A 22 6.34 -3.54 -7.49
C SER A 22 7.77 -3.51 -6.98
N TYR A 23 7.95 -3.80 -5.69
CA TYR A 23 9.26 -3.88 -5.03
C TYR A 23 9.16 -4.60 -3.69
N TYR A 24 10.31 -5.04 -3.20
CA TYR A 24 10.54 -5.44 -1.82
C TYR A 24 11.25 -4.32 -1.09
N TYR A 25 10.98 -4.15 0.21
CA TYR A 25 11.77 -3.26 1.05
C TYR A 25 12.21 -3.93 2.34
N PHE A 26 13.35 -3.48 2.85
CA PHE A 26 13.97 -3.94 4.09
C PHE A 26 14.25 -2.71 4.93
N HIS A 27 13.64 -2.64 6.11
CA HIS A 27 13.78 -1.51 7.00
C HIS A 27 14.13 -1.99 8.40
N GLN A 28 15.24 -1.51 8.94
CA GLN A 28 15.73 -1.95 10.24
C GLN A 28 16.39 -0.80 11.00
N SER A 29 16.35 -0.90 12.32
CA SER A 29 17.15 -0.10 13.24
C SER A 29 17.76 -0.99 14.31
N PHE A 30 19.01 -0.73 14.65
CA PHE A 30 19.72 -1.37 15.75
C PHE A 30 19.87 -0.44 16.96
N ASP A 31 19.37 0.78 16.88
CA ASP A 31 19.43 1.77 17.95
C ASP A 31 18.29 1.54 18.95
N PRO A 32 18.56 1.18 20.21
CA PRO A 32 17.51 1.00 21.22
C PRO A 32 16.77 2.30 21.56
N ASN A 33 17.33 3.45 21.27
CA ASN A 33 16.70 4.76 21.46
C ASN A 33 16.01 5.29 20.19
N PHE A 34 15.95 4.49 19.13
CA PHE A 34 15.27 4.89 17.90
C PHE A 34 13.81 5.22 18.16
N GLN A 35 13.38 6.37 17.65
CA GLN A 35 11.98 6.74 17.64
C GLN A 35 11.66 7.51 16.36
N LYS A 36 10.69 7.01 15.60
CA LYS A 36 10.24 7.64 14.36
C LYS A 36 8.75 7.41 14.16
N SER A 37 8.01 8.47 13.93
CA SER A 37 6.59 8.41 13.57
C SER A 37 6.40 8.86 12.13
N PHE A 38 5.50 8.18 11.43
CA PHE A 38 5.10 8.56 10.09
C PHE A 38 3.62 8.25 9.86
N VAL A 39 3.04 8.97 8.91
CA VAL A 39 1.65 8.77 8.48
C VAL A 39 1.66 8.15 7.10
N PHE A 40 1.01 7.00 6.98
CA PHE A 40 0.79 6.29 5.72
C PHE A 40 -0.60 6.65 5.18
N PHE A 41 -0.63 7.16 3.94
CA PHE A 41 -1.87 7.56 3.27
C PHE A 41 -2.42 6.46 2.38
N PRO A 42 -3.75 6.49 2.08
CA PRO A 42 -4.37 5.60 1.12
C PRO A 42 -3.57 5.48 -0.18
N ASN A 43 -3.44 4.25 -0.67
CA ASN A 43 -2.65 3.94 -1.85
C ASN A 43 -3.28 2.76 -2.60
N PHE A 44 -3.04 2.70 -3.91
CA PHE A 44 -3.36 1.54 -4.74
C PHE A 44 -2.23 0.48 -4.75
N ILE A 45 -1.07 0.78 -4.19
CA ILE A 45 -0.03 -0.20 -3.87
C ILE A 45 -0.33 -0.73 -2.48
N HIS A 46 -0.53 -2.04 -2.39
CA HIS A 46 -0.76 -2.74 -1.15
C HIS A 46 0.50 -3.44 -0.69
N GLY A 47 0.61 -3.77 0.59
CA GLY A 47 1.80 -4.40 1.12
C GLY A 47 1.52 -5.49 2.14
N ILE A 48 2.26 -6.59 2.02
CA ILE A 48 2.49 -7.49 3.15
C ILE A 48 3.74 -6.99 3.86
N THR A 49 3.63 -6.79 5.17
CA THR A 49 4.77 -6.38 6.01
C THR A 49 4.96 -7.41 7.11
N ALA A 50 6.15 -7.97 7.18
CA ALA A 50 6.55 -8.89 8.22
C ALA A 50 7.55 -8.24 9.17
N TYR A 51 7.36 -8.44 10.46
CA TYR A 51 8.27 -8.02 11.52
C TYR A 51 8.79 -9.23 12.27
N THR A 52 10.04 -9.17 12.66
CA THR A 52 10.63 -10.10 13.62
C THR A 52 11.07 -9.36 14.88
N LYS A 53 11.02 -10.03 16.04
CA LYS A 53 11.39 -9.46 17.34
C LYS A 53 10.68 -8.14 17.68
N SER A 54 9.42 -8.02 17.25
CA SER A 54 8.64 -6.80 17.46
C SER A 54 7.21 -7.13 17.85
N SER A 55 6.70 -6.46 18.90
CA SER A 55 5.30 -6.44 19.27
C SER A 55 4.62 -5.25 18.61
N ILE A 56 3.41 -5.44 18.09
CA ILE A 56 2.68 -4.38 17.39
C ILE A 56 1.30 -4.23 17.98
N ASN A 57 1.00 -3.03 18.42
CA ASN A 57 -0.31 -2.66 18.92
C ASN A 57 -1.06 -1.86 17.85
N PHE A 58 -2.13 -2.45 17.29
CA PHE A 58 -3.02 -1.82 16.34
C PHE A 58 -4.22 -1.20 17.07
N LYS A 59 -4.09 0.02 17.52
CA LYS A 59 -5.22 0.85 17.91
C LYS A 59 -5.32 2.00 16.91
N GLU A 60 -5.79 3.15 17.33
CA GLU A 60 -5.84 4.36 16.49
C GLU A 60 -4.48 4.72 15.85
N ASN A 61 -3.37 4.33 16.51
CA ASN A 61 -2.01 4.44 16.01
C ASN A 61 -1.32 3.09 16.15
N SER A 62 -0.67 2.62 15.08
CA SER A 62 0.14 1.40 15.13
C SER A 62 1.48 1.71 15.80
N ILE A 63 1.71 1.11 16.97
CA ILE A 63 2.96 1.28 17.73
C ILE A 63 3.74 -0.02 17.65
N VAL A 64 4.96 0.05 17.11
CA VAL A 64 5.92 -1.06 17.04
C VAL A 64 6.93 -0.88 18.15
N THR A 65 7.10 -1.91 18.97
CA THR A 65 8.07 -1.95 20.08
C THR A 65 8.89 -3.23 20.01
N PRO A 66 10.16 -3.23 20.48
CA PRO A 66 10.96 -4.44 20.57
C PRO A 66 10.26 -5.50 21.44
N CYS A 67 10.42 -6.76 21.03
CA CYS A 67 9.97 -7.94 21.78
C CYS A 67 11.04 -9.02 21.70
N GLU A 68 11.26 -9.73 22.82
CA GLU A 68 12.25 -10.82 22.88
C GLU A 68 11.76 -12.10 22.19
N GLU A 69 10.46 -12.25 22.01
CA GLU A 69 9.88 -13.39 21.30
C GLU A 69 10.25 -13.36 19.82
N ASN A 70 10.74 -14.50 19.32
CA ASN A 70 11.14 -14.65 17.92
C ASN A 70 9.93 -14.89 16.98
N GLU A 71 8.74 -14.47 17.38
CA GLU A 71 7.56 -14.61 16.52
C GLU A 71 7.61 -13.62 15.36
N LEU A 72 7.26 -14.13 14.19
CA LEU A 72 6.95 -13.32 13.03
C LEU A 72 5.54 -12.74 13.20
N THR A 73 5.43 -11.44 13.05
CA THR A 73 4.13 -10.79 12.94
C THR A 73 3.96 -10.26 11.53
N ILE A 74 2.96 -10.78 10.82
CA ILE A 74 2.74 -10.48 9.40
C ILE A 74 1.43 -9.74 9.26
N PHE A 75 1.45 -8.64 8.52
CA PHE A 75 0.31 -7.79 8.24
C PHE A 75 0.10 -7.62 6.75
N TYR A 76 -1.16 -7.48 6.36
CA TYR A 76 -1.51 -6.99 5.04
C TYR A 76 -2.15 -5.61 5.16
N THR A 77 -1.50 -4.63 4.57
CA THR A 77 -2.00 -3.25 4.56
C THR A 77 -2.72 -2.98 3.26
N MET A 78 -4.04 -2.98 3.35
CA MET A 78 -4.94 -2.60 2.28
C MET A 78 -5.67 -1.33 2.73
N ASN A 79 -5.21 -0.17 2.28
CA ASN A 79 -5.74 1.08 2.78
C ASN A 79 -6.23 1.97 1.64
N TYR A 80 -7.55 2.13 1.55
CA TYR A 80 -8.19 2.93 0.52
C TYR A 80 -8.87 4.20 1.02
N SER A 81 -9.07 4.36 2.32
CA SER A 81 -10.01 5.37 2.83
C SER A 81 -9.50 6.29 3.91
N ARG A 82 -8.48 5.92 4.68
CA ARG A 82 -7.99 6.70 5.83
C ARG A 82 -6.47 6.67 5.96
N ASN A 83 -5.90 7.63 6.67
CA ASN A 83 -4.50 7.56 7.03
C ASN A 83 -4.27 6.56 8.19
N ILE A 84 -3.06 6.02 8.24
CA ILE A 84 -2.60 5.17 9.34
C ILE A 84 -1.32 5.79 9.89
N LYS A 85 -1.31 6.13 11.18
CA LYS A 85 -0.09 6.56 11.86
C LYS A 85 0.66 5.34 12.37
N VAL A 86 1.97 5.29 12.10
CA VAL A 86 2.87 4.24 12.57
C VAL A 86 3.98 4.89 13.36
N THR A 87 4.24 4.39 14.57
CA THR A 87 5.38 4.79 15.39
C THR A 87 6.28 3.56 15.59
N LEU A 88 7.53 3.71 15.20
CA LEU A 88 8.59 2.72 15.40
C LEU A 88 9.43 3.14 16.58
N ASN A 89 9.58 2.27 17.58
CA ASN A 89 10.39 2.52 18.77
C ASN A 89 11.45 1.43 18.91
N GLY A 90 12.69 1.83 19.20
CA GLY A 90 13.80 0.95 19.51
C GLY A 90 14.25 0.08 18.32
N VAL A 91 14.80 -1.08 18.65
CA VAL A 91 15.29 -2.04 17.65
C VAL A 91 14.13 -2.71 16.94
N PHE A 92 14.17 -2.73 15.62
CA PHE A 92 13.20 -3.46 14.79
C PHE A 92 13.85 -3.94 13.50
N ASN A 93 13.24 -4.96 12.90
CA ASN A 93 13.59 -5.43 11.57
C ASN A 93 12.31 -5.84 10.84
N LYS A 94 12.05 -5.22 9.68
CA LYS A 94 10.86 -5.51 8.88
C LYS A 94 11.17 -5.70 7.40
N ILE A 95 10.39 -6.59 6.79
CA ILE A 95 10.36 -6.85 5.36
C ILE A 95 9.01 -6.40 4.84
N GLY A 96 9.00 -5.70 3.72
CA GLY A 96 7.77 -5.36 3.00
C GLY A 96 7.77 -5.91 1.58
N ILE A 97 6.60 -6.39 1.18
CA ILE A 97 6.31 -6.87 -0.18
C ILE A 97 5.19 -5.99 -0.73
N CYS A 98 5.51 -5.15 -1.70
CA CYS A 98 4.60 -4.15 -2.25
C CYS A 98 4.04 -4.60 -3.58
N PHE A 99 2.72 -4.80 -3.66
CA PHE A 99 2.02 -5.29 -4.83
C PHE A 99 1.50 -4.14 -5.71
N HIS A 100 1.57 -4.33 -7.02
CA HIS A 100 0.80 -3.52 -7.96
C HIS A 100 -0.71 -3.68 -7.74
N PRO A 101 -1.57 -2.77 -8.26
CA PRO A 101 -3.01 -2.96 -8.25
C PRO A 101 -3.40 -4.36 -8.72
N ALA A 102 -4.24 -5.06 -7.95
CA ALA A 102 -4.60 -6.46 -8.15
C ALA A 102 -3.45 -7.48 -8.02
N GLY A 103 -2.21 -7.05 -7.73
CA GLY A 103 -1.05 -7.94 -7.75
C GLY A 103 -1.17 -9.14 -6.81
N LEU A 104 -1.64 -8.96 -5.57
CA LEU A 104 -1.82 -10.06 -4.62
C LEU A 104 -2.83 -11.11 -5.11
N ASN A 105 -3.82 -10.72 -5.93
CA ASN A 105 -4.81 -11.66 -6.46
C ASN A 105 -4.22 -12.76 -7.34
N TYR A 106 -2.98 -12.59 -7.82
CA TYR A 106 -2.25 -13.61 -8.58
C TYR A 106 -1.44 -14.58 -7.72
N PHE A 107 -1.54 -14.46 -6.40
CA PHE A 107 -0.82 -15.33 -5.44
C PHE A 107 -1.74 -15.95 -4.40
N VAL A 108 -3.06 -15.73 -4.51
CA VAL A 108 -4.06 -16.25 -3.60
C VAL A 108 -5.22 -16.88 -4.38
N ASN A 109 -5.76 -17.99 -3.88
CA ASN A 109 -6.92 -18.65 -4.48
C ASN A 109 -8.26 -18.09 -3.97
N ASP A 110 -8.23 -17.36 -2.86
CA ASP A 110 -9.40 -16.78 -2.22
C ASP A 110 -9.59 -15.31 -2.57
N ALA A 111 -10.80 -14.83 -2.38
CA ALA A 111 -11.09 -13.40 -2.51
C ALA A 111 -10.46 -12.62 -1.34
N LEU A 112 -9.93 -11.43 -1.61
CA LEU A 112 -9.27 -10.61 -0.57
C LEU A 112 -10.22 -10.29 0.60
N SER A 113 -11.52 -10.17 0.37
CA SER A 113 -12.53 -10.01 1.43
C SER A 113 -12.61 -11.17 2.44
N LYS A 114 -12.04 -12.33 2.12
CA LYS A 114 -11.94 -13.47 3.04
C LYS A 114 -10.58 -13.56 3.76
N ILE A 115 -9.57 -12.94 3.18
CA ILE A 115 -8.19 -13.01 3.64
C ILE A 115 -7.87 -11.84 4.57
N TYR A 116 -8.50 -10.68 4.30
CA TYR A 116 -8.25 -9.44 5.01
C TYR A 116 -9.16 -9.32 6.23
N ASP A 117 -8.54 -9.13 7.39
CA ASP A 117 -9.19 -8.78 8.64
C ASP A 117 -8.97 -7.29 8.92
N ASP A 118 -10.04 -6.50 8.84
CA ASP A 118 -10.00 -5.04 9.02
C ASP A 118 -9.71 -4.61 10.48
N GLU A 119 -9.91 -5.50 11.45
CA GLU A 119 -9.66 -5.20 12.86
C GLU A 119 -8.18 -5.37 13.24
N THR A 120 -7.59 -6.49 12.82
CA THR A 120 -6.22 -6.85 13.24
C THR A 120 -5.17 -6.59 12.17
N HIS A 121 -5.58 -6.44 10.90
CA HIS A 121 -4.70 -6.35 9.74
C HIS A 121 -3.73 -7.55 9.61
N ARG A 122 -3.90 -8.60 10.39
CA ARG A 122 -3.03 -9.77 10.35
C ARG A 122 -3.22 -10.55 9.06
N PHE A 123 -2.09 -11.05 8.54
CA PHE A 123 -2.06 -11.84 7.32
C PHE A 123 -1.61 -13.27 7.65
N ASN A 124 -2.55 -14.19 7.66
CA ASN A 124 -2.34 -15.61 7.99
C ASN A 124 -2.78 -16.54 6.84
N TYR A 125 -2.74 -16.04 5.59
CA TYR A 125 -3.25 -16.80 4.45
C TYR A 125 -2.34 -17.97 4.05
N TYR A 126 -1.04 -17.73 4.03
CA TYR A 126 -0.06 -18.76 3.72
C TYR A 126 0.25 -19.61 4.96
N ASP A 127 0.61 -20.87 4.68
CA ASP A 127 1.03 -21.83 5.69
C ASP A 127 2.45 -21.51 6.26
N ASN A 128 2.98 -22.45 7.03
CA ASN A 128 4.32 -22.33 7.63
C ASN A 128 5.44 -22.07 6.61
N GLN A 129 5.26 -22.46 5.34
CA GLN A 129 6.27 -22.24 4.30
C GLN A 129 6.59 -20.75 4.11
N PHE A 130 5.58 -19.86 4.22
CA PHE A 130 5.85 -18.42 4.14
C PHE A 130 6.65 -17.91 5.33
N ASN A 131 6.31 -18.37 6.53
CA ASN A 131 7.04 -18.03 7.75
C ASN A 131 8.50 -18.50 7.66
N GLU A 132 8.73 -19.72 7.21
CA GLU A 132 10.07 -20.28 6.99
C GLU A 132 10.86 -19.47 5.96
N THR A 133 10.22 -19.13 4.83
CA THR A 133 10.83 -18.27 3.81
C THR A 133 11.24 -16.93 4.37
N LEU A 134 10.37 -16.26 5.12
CA LEU A 134 10.67 -14.95 5.72
C LEU A 134 11.82 -15.06 6.74
N LEU A 135 11.84 -16.11 7.56
CA LEU A 135 12.93 -16.36 8.50
C LEU A 135 14.27 -16.57 7.78
N GLU A 136 14.28 -17.28 6.65
CA GLU A 136 15.49 -17.42 5.83
C GLU A 136 15.91 -16.09 5.19
N VAL A 137 14.95 -15.28 4.73
CA VAL A 137 15.22 -13.92 4.20
C VAL A 137 15.87 -13.03 5.27
N TYR A 138 15.44 -13.13 6.54
CA TYR A 138 16.06 -12.37 7.64
C TYR A 138 17.50 -12.76 7.91
N LYS A 139 17.89 -14.00 7.63
CA LYS A 139 19.27 -14.50 7.82
C LYS A 139 20.24 -14.05 6.73
N LYS A 140 19.74 -13.65 5.56
CA LYS A 140 20.59 -13.21 4.46
C LYS A 140 21.10 -11.79 4.68
N GLU A 141 22.32 -11.51 4.20
CA GLU A 141 22.92 -10.18 4.22
C GLU A 141 22.69 -9.45 2.89
N SER A 142 22.87 -10.16 1.77
CA SER A 142 22.73 -9.61 0.42
C SER A 142 21.26 -9.34 0.06
N LEU A 143 21.00 -8.16 -0.50
CA LEU A 143 19.66 -7.79 -1.01
C LEU A 143 19.22 -8.72 -2.13
N GLU A 144 20.16 -9.16 -2.97
CA GLU A 144 19.91 -10.07 -4.07
C GLU A 144 19.46 -11.43 -3.59
N GLU A 145 20.11 -11.99 -2.56
CA GLU A 145 19.68 -13.27 -1.97
C GLU A 145 18.30 -13.16 -1.31
N LYS A 146 18.03 -12.04 -0.61
CA LYS A 146 16.72 -11.77 -0.03
C LYS A 146 15.63 -11.73 -1.09
N ARG A 147 15.87 -10.99 -2.18
CA ARG A 147 14.98 -10.91 -3.33
C ARG A 147 14.74 -12.26 -3.95
N ASP A 148 15.80 -13.01 -4.23
CA ASP A 148 15.73 -14.31 -4.94
C ASP A 148 14.91 -15.33 -4.14
N LEU A 149 14.99 -15.34 -2.80
CA LEU A 149 14.13 -16.17 -1.95
C LEU A 149 12.65 -15.74 -2.01
N LEU A 150 12.37 -14.43 -2.01
CA LEU A 150 11.01 -13.92 -2.13
C LEU A 150 10.43 -14.20 -3.53
N ASP A 151 11.21 -13.98 -4.58
CA ASP A 151 10.80 -14.30 -5.96
C ASP A 151 10.46 -15.80 -6.07
N GLN A 152 11.31 -16.68 -5.58
CA GLN A 152 11.08 -18.14 -5.60
C GLN A 152 9.80 -18.54 -4.86
N PHE A 153 9.54 -17.92 -3.69
CA PHE A 153 8.31 -18.16 -2.95
C PHE A 153 7.09 -17.76 -3.78
N PHE A 154 7.06 -16.53 -4.29
CA PHE A 154 5.92 -16.03 -5.04
C PHE A 154 5.76 -16.73 -6.40
N GLU A 155 6.82 -17.17 -7.05
CA GLU A 155 6.73 -18.04 -8.23
C GLU A 155 6.02 -19.36 -7.91
N SER A 156 6.31 -19.97 -6.76
CA SER A 156 5.65 -21.19 -6.30
C SER A 156 4.17 -21.02 -5.96
N LYS A 157 3.74 -19.78 -5.64
CA LYS A 157 2.36 -19.45 -5.28
C LYS A 157 1.58 -18.80 -6.42
N TYR A 158 2.19 -18.64 -7.60
CA TYR A 158 1.53 -17.99 -8.73
C TYR A 158 0.30 -18.78 -9.19
N VAL A 159 -0.81 -18.06 -9.31
CA VAL A 159 -2.08 -18.56 -9.85
C VAL A 159 -2.64 -17.53 -10.83
N GLU A 160 -3.34 -17.98 -11.85
CA GLU A 160 -4.03 -17.09 -12.77
C GLU A 160 -5.27 -16.50 -12.11
N PHE A 161 -5.36 -15.17 -12.05
CA PHE A 161 -6.56 -14.52 -11.53
C PHE A 161 -7.72 -14.63 -12.54
N LYS A 162 -8.81 -15.28 -12.11
CA LYS A 162 -9.93 -15.67 -12.98
C LYS A 162 -10.87 -14.52 -13.39
N HIS A 163 -10.55 -13.27 -13.04
CA HIS A 163 -11.37 -12.09 -13.29
C HIS A 163 -10.56 -10.98 -13.98
N PRO A 164 -10.05 -11.22 -15.21
CA PRO A 164 -9.24 -10.21 -15.91
C PRO A 164 -10.01 -8.91 -16.19
N GLU A 165 -11.34 -8.98 -16.35
CA GLU A 165 -12.20 -7.82 -16.51
C GLU A 165 -12.15 -6.87 -15.31
N LEU A 166 -12.00 -7.39 -14.09
CA LEU A 166 -11.86 -6.54 -12.89
C LEU A 166 -10.50 -5.84 -12.84
N VAL A 167 -9.45 -6.48 -13.36
CA VAL A 167 -8.12 -5.86 -13.49
C VAL A 167 -8.17 -4.71 -14.50
N HIS A 168 -8.87 -4.91 -15.62
CA HIS A 168 -9.09 -3.87 -16.60
C HIS A 168 -9.92 -2.71 -16.02
N CYS A 169 -10.96 -3.00 -15.21
CA CYS A 169 -11.70 -1.96 -14.50
C CYS A 169 -10.79 -1.13 -13.57
N LEU A 170 -9.88 -1.77 -12.80
CA LEU A 170 -8.91 -1.04 -11.98
C LEU A 170 -8.03 -0.12 -12.83
N LYS A 171 -7.54 -0.63 -13.96
CA LYS A 171 -6.72 0.15 -14.88
C LYS A 171 -7.48 1.35 -15.41
N ASP A 172 -8.73 1.18 -15.88
CA ASP A 172 -9.55 2.27 -16.38
C ASP A 172 -9.84 3.33 -15.30
N ILE A 173 -10.05 2.92 -14.04
CA ILE A 173 -10.23 3.84 -12.94
C ILE A 173 -8.95 4.66 -12.71
N ILE A 174 -7.77 4.03 -12.77
CA ILE A 174 -6.49 4.71 -12.61
C ILE A 174 -6.24 5.67 -13.77
N ASP A 175 -6.40 5.20 -15.01
CA ASP A 175 -6.13 5.95 -16.23
C ASP A 175 -7.08 7.16 -16.39
N SER A 176 -8.32 7.04 -15.90
CA SER A 176 -9.29 8.13 -15.85
C SER A 176 -9.11 9.10 -14.67
N ASN A 177 -8.06 8.95 -13.86
CA ASN A 177 -7.90 9.71 -12.62
C ASN A 177 -9.09 9.58 -11.65
N GLY A 178 -9.78 8.44 -11.65
CA GLY A 178 -10.95 8.17 -10.81
C GLY A 178 -12.23 8.86 -11.27
N THR A 179 -12.31 9.37 -12.51
CA THR A 179 -13.51 10.08 -13.03
C THR A 179 -14.51 9.16 -13.71
N ILE A 180 -14.09 8.01 -14.25
CA ILE A 180 -14.94 7.07 -14.98
C ILE A 180 -16.19 6.67 -14.16
N LYS A 181 -17.35 6.59 -14.81
CA LYS A 181 -18.59 6.19 -14.16
C LYS A 181 -18.72 4.66 -14.07
N VAL A 182 -19.46 4.18 -13.06
CA VAL A 182 -19.72 2.74 -12.90
C VAL A 182 -20.50 2.19 -14.09
N ASP A 183 -21.44 2.96 -14.63
CA ASP A 183 -22.22 2.55 -15.81
C ASP A 183 -21.34 2.40 -17.05
N GLU A 184 -20.38 3.30 -17.26
CA GLU A 184 -19.40 3.18 -18.35
C GLU A 184 -18.53 1.91 -18.22
N LEU A 185 -18.08 1.56 -16.99
CA LEU A 185 -17.37 0.32 -16.74
C LEU A 185 -18.27 -0.90 -16.99
N SER A 186 -19.52 -0.85 -16.55
CA SER A 186 -20.50 -1.91 -16.75
C SER A 186 -20.76 -2.19 -18.22
N GLU A 187 -20.97 -1.15 -19.02
CA GLU A 187 -21.17 -1.24 -20.46
C GLU A 187 -19.93 -1.77 -21.17
N ARG A 188 -18.74 -1.22 -20.86
CA ARG A 188 -17.45 -1.57 -21.48
C ARG A 188 -17.09 -3.05 -21.30
N TYR A 189 -17.36 -3.61 -20.12
CA TYR A 189 -17.03 -5.00 -19.81
C TYR A 189 -18.24 -5.94 -19.87
N THR A 190 -19.40 -5.45 -20.28
CA THR A 190 -20.65 -6.22 -20.40
C THR A 190 -21.00 -6.96 -19.09
N ILE A 191 -20.82 -6.27 -17.96
CA ILE A 191 -21.10 -6.79 -16.60
C ILE A 191 -22.20 -5.95 -15.98
N HIS A 192 -23.28 -6.59 -15.52
CA HIS A 192 -24.35 -5.85 -14.83
C HIS A 192 -23.81 -5.05 -13.63
N PRO A 193 -24.21 -3.76 -13.42
CA PRO A 193 -23.63 -2.89 -12.38
C PRO A 193 -23.59 -3.51 -10.99
N LYS A 194 -24.67 -4.16 -10.53
CA LYS A 194 -24.71 -4.84 -9.22
C LYS A 194 -23.69 -5.99 -9.11
N THR A 195 -23.47 -6.71 -10.20
CA THR A 195 -22.47 -7.79 -10.25
C THR A 195 -21.07 -7.22 -10.19
N LEU A 196 -20.80 -6.17 -10.97
CA LEU A 196 -19.50 -5.49 -10.97
C LEU A 196 -19.16 -4.96 -9.57
N LEU A 197 -20.06 -4.21 -8.93
CA LEU A 197 -19.86 -3.68 -7.58
C LEU A 197 -19.57 -4.78 -6.57
N ARG A 198 -20.35 -5.88 -6.60
CA ARG A 198 -20.16 -7.02 -5.71
C ARG A 198 -18.85 -7.74 -5.93
N GLN A 199 -18.47 -8.02 -7.18
CA GLN A 199 -17.22 -8.70 -7.50
C GLN A 199 -16.01 -7.83 -7.20
N PHE A 200 -16.09 -6.53 -7.50
CA PHE A 200 -15.03 -5.59 -7.17
C PHE A 200 -14.76 -5.55 -5.66
N ASN A 201 -15.81 -5.38 -4.85
CA ASN A 201 -15.67 -5.40 -3.39
C ASN A 201 -15.13 -6.74 -2.87
N LYS A 202 -15.62 -7.87 -3.41
CA LYS A 202 -15.17 -9.22 -3.05
C LYS A 202 -13.66 -9.40 -3.29
N HIS A 203 -13.17 -9.00 -4.47
CA HIS A 203 -11.81 -9.30 -4.89
C HIS A 203 -10.78 -8.22 -4.53
N PHE A 204 -11.22 -6.97 -4.28
CA PHE A 204 -10.33 -5.87 -3.93
C PHE A 204 -10.58 -5.29 -2.53
N GLY A 205 -11.58 -5.80 -1.79
CA GLY A 205 -11.85 -5.41 -0.41
C GLY A 205 -12.36 -3.98 -0.24
N CYS A 206 -12.76 -3.30 -1.31
CA CYS A 206 -13.32 -1.94 -1.26
C CYS A 206 -14.37 -1.71 -2.33
N SER A 207 -15.19 -0.66 -2.17
CA SER A 207 -16.11 -0.23 -3.21
C SER A 207 -15.37 0.48 -4.36
N ILE A 208 -15.94 0.44 -5.57
CA ILE A 208 -15.43 1.21 -6.72
C ILE A 208 -15.29 2.69 -6.37
N GLU A 209 -16.28 3.26 -5.68
CA GLU A 209 -16.24 4.68 -5.30
C GLU A 209 -15.15 5.02 -4.28
N ALA A 210 -14.86 4.11 -3.33
CA ALA A 210 -13.73 4.28 -2.42
C ALA A 210 -12.40 4.24 -3.18
N TYR A 211 -12.28 3.30 -4.13
CA TYR A 211 -11.09 3.18 -4.97
C TYR A 211 -10.89 4.42 -5.86
N LYS A 212 -11.94 4.93 -6.51
CA LYS A 212 -11.91 6.17 -7.30
C LYS A 212 -11.45 7.37 -6.49
N LYS A 213 -11.99 7.55 -5.28
CA LYS A 213 -11.56 8.63 -4.36
C LYS A 213 -10.08 8.53 -4.00
N MET A 214 -9.60 7.31 -3.71
CA MET A 214 -8.20 7.07 -3.42
C MET A 214 -7.31 7.38 -4.64
N VAL A 215 -7.69 6.94 -5.84
CA VAL A 215 -6.96 7.25 -7.09
C VAL A 215 -6.87 8.76 -7.30
N LYS A 216 -7.99 9.46 -7.16
CA LYS A 216 -8.06 10.92 -7.29
C LYS A 216 -7.14 11.62 -6.28
N PHE A 217 -7.17 11.18 -5.03
CA PHE A 217 -6.28 11.67 -3.98
C PHE A 217 -4.80 11.46 -4.32
N ARG A 218 -4.41 10.24 -4.74
CA ARG A 218 -3.02 9.93 -5.12
C ARG A 218 -2.53 10.74 -6.31
N ASN A 219 -3.37 10.89 -7.33
CA ASN A 219 -3.04 11.71 -8.50
C ASN A 219 -2.84 13.17 -8.12
N THR A 220 -3.65 13.69 -7.18
CA THR A 220 -3.45 15.03 -6.63
C THR A 220 -2.09 15.16 -5.94
N LEU A 221 -1.70 14.18 -5.11
CA LEU A 221 -0.38 14.19 -4.49
C LEU A 221 0.76 14.12 -5.52
N ASN A 222 0.65 13.20 -6.50
CA ASN A 222 1.64 13.06 -7.57
C ASN A 222 1.79 14.36 -8.37
N PHE A 223 0.65 14.96 -8.74
CA PHE A 223 0.62 16.21 -9.48
C PHE A 223 1.31 17.33 -8.68
N THR A 224 0.99 17.47 -7.39
CA THR A 224 1.58 18.54 -6.55
C THR A 224 3.08 18.35 -6.31
N GLN A 225 3.59 17.13 -6.34
CA GLN A 225 5.03 16.87 -6.19
C GLN A 225 5.83 16.99 -7.49
N SER A 226 5.17 16.82 -8.65
CA SER A 226 5.83 16.95 -9.96
C SER A 226 5.98 18.39 -10.42
N GLN A 227 5.14 19.30 -9.94
CA GLN A 227 5.12 20.70 -10.33
C GLN A 227 5.87 21.57 -9.30
N LYS A 228 6.86 22.33 -9.76
CA LYS A 228 7.65 23.22 -8.89
C LYS A 228 6.92 24.51 -8.48
N GLN A 229 5.83 24.88 -9.14
CA GLN A 229 5.05 26.07 -8.87
C GLN A 229 3.56 25.83 -9.09
N PHE A 230 2.77 26.03 -8.03
CA PHE A 230 1.32 26.16 -8.11
C PHE A 230 0.94 27.59 -7.79
N SER A 231 0.03 28.15 -8.58
CA SER A 231 -0.49 29.48 -8.32
C SER A 231 -1.59 29.45 -7.24
N SER A 232 -2.39 28.37 -7.16
CA SER A 232 -3.44 28.28 -6.14
C SER A 232 -3.98 26.86 -5.89
N LEU A 233 -4.60 26.66 -4.69
CA LEU A 233 -5.34 25.44 -4.37
C LEU A 233 -6.57 25.24 -5.30
N THR A 234 -7.11 26.30 -5.84
CA THR A 234 -8.21 26.26 -6.80
C THR A 234 -7.80 25.58 -8.09
N GLU A 235 -6.63 25.92 -8.63
CA GLU A 235 -6.10 25.25 -9.83
C GLU A 235 -5.85 23.76 -9.57
N ILE A 236 -5.26 23.40 -8.43
CA ILE A 236 -5.04 22.00 -8.05
C ILE A 236 -6.38 21.26 -8.01
N SER A 237 -7.43 21.87 -7.44
CA SER A 237 -8.75 21.25 -7.32
C SER A 237 -9.39 21.01 -8.68
N LEU A 238 -9.36 21.99 -9.57
CA LEU A 238 -9.94 21.90 -10.91
C LEU A 238 -9.17 20.90 -11.78
N TYR A 239 -7.84 20.95 -11.78
CA TYR A 239 -7.02 20.04 -12.57
C TYR A 239 -7.23 18.56 -12.17
N ASN A 240 -7.47 18.31 -10.89
CA ASN A 240 -7.72 16.97 -10.37
C ASN A 240 -9.22 16.62 -10.30
N HIS A 241 -10.08 17.32 -11.05
CA HIS A 241 -11.51 17.03 -11.19
C HIS A 241 -12.32 17.03 -9.88
N TYR A 242 -11.95 17.86 -8.90
CA TYR A 242 -12.85 18.16 -7.78
C TYR A 242 -13.91 19.13 -8.24
N TYR A 243 -15.09 19.11 -7.60
CA TYR A 243 -16.18 19.98 -7.96
C TYR A 243 -15.79 21.46 -7.79
N ASP A 244 -15.20 21.76 -6.64
CA ASP A 244 -14.63 23.08 -6.30
C ASP A 244 -13.55 22.93 -5.23
N GLN A 245 -12.97 24.05 -4.80
CA GLN A 245 -11.96 24.06 -3.72
C GLN A 245 -12.53 23.62 -2.38
N ALA A 246 -13.80 23.83 -2.08
CA ALA A 246 -14.42 23.41 -0.82
C ALA A 246 -14.58 21.88 -0.78
N ASP A 247 -15.03 21.29 -1.89
CA ASP A 247 -15.10 19.84 -2.07
C ASP A 247 -13.70 19.20 -1.97
N PHE A 248 -12.70 19.81 -2.63
CA PHE A 248 -11.31 19.39 -2.50
C PHE A 248 -10.85 19.37 -1.03
N ASN A 249 -11.02 20.47 -0.31
CA ASN A 249 -10.64 20.58 1.09
C ASN A 249 -11.33 19.53 1.96
N LYS A 250 -12.63 19.31 1.74
CA LYS A 250 -13.46 18.34 2.48
C LYS A 250 -12.98 16.91 2.25
N GLN A 251 -12.84 16.50 0.98
CA GLN A 251 -12.42 15.14 0.64
C GLN A 251 -10.97 14.87 1.11
N PHE A 252 -10.07 15.84 0.92
CA PHE A 252 -8.68 15.72 1.31
C PHE A 252 -8.52 15.61 2.82
N LYS A 253 -9.25 16.44 3.58
CA LYS A 253 -9.24 16.38 5.05
C LYS A 253 -9.86 15.08 5.58
N ALA A 254 -10.89 14.55 4.94
CA ALA A 254 -11.51 13.28 5.31
C ALA A 254 -10.54 12.08 5.15
N ILE A 255 -9.65 12.13 4.16
CA ILE A 255 -8.66 11.08 3.91
C ILE A 255 -7.42 11.24 4.81
N THR A 256 -6.96 12.48 5.02
CA THR A 256 -5.63 12.77 5.56
C THR A 256 -5.62 13.29 6.99
N ASN A 257 -6.75 13.79 7.47
CA ASN A 257 -6.91 14.63 8.68
C ASN A 257 -6.17 15.97 8.60
N PHE A 258 -5.55 16.31 7.46
CA PHE A 258 -4.89 17.58 7.19
C PHE A 258 -5.66 18.38 6.14
N THR A 259 -5.56 19.70 6.19
CA THR A 259 -5.93 20.51 5.03
C THR A 259 -4.91 20.29 3.90
N PRO A 260 -5.28 20.51 2.62
CA PRO A 260 -4.33 20.41 1.50
C PRO A 260 -3.07 21.23 1.73
N LYS A 261 -3.20 22.46 2.23
CA LYS A 261 -2.07 23.37 2.49
C LYS A 261 -1.13 22.80 3.55
N GLU A 262 -1.65 22.28 4.65
CA GLU A 262 -0.86 21.68 5.73
C GLU A 262 -0.10 20.44 5.25
N LEU A 263 -0.80 19.55 4.52
CA LEU A 263 -0.19 18.32 4.04
C LEU A 263 0.90 18.60 3.01
N LEU A 264 0.63 19.45 2.01
CA LEU A 264 1.60 19.76 0.97
C LEU A 264 2.87 20.44 1.49
N ALA A 265 2.77 21.14 2.62
CA ALA A 265 3.95 21.72 3.29
C ALA A 265 4.79 20.68 4.06
N LYS A 266 4.18 19.56 4.47
CA LYS A 266 4.83 18.54 5.32
C LYS A 266 5.26 17.28 4.56
N ILE A 267 4.61 16.98 3.44
CA ILE A 267 4.81 15.73 2.73
C ILE A 267 6.20 15.66 2.10
N LYS A 268 6.89 14.54 2.31
CA LYS A 268 8.15 14.22 1.64
C LYS A 268 7.96 12.93 0.86
N LYS A 269 8.49 12.90 -0.36
CA LYS A 269 8.61 11.68 -1.15
C LYS A 269 9.85 10.95 -0.66
N MET A 270 9.75 9.67 -0.33
CA MET A 270 10.94 8.84 -0.12
C MET A 270 11.60 8.60 -1.47
N GLU A 271 12.93 8.65 -1.51
CA GLU A 271 13.72 8.41 -2.72
C GLU A 271 13.29 7.09 -3.37
N ASP A 272 13.06 7.13 -4.68
CA ASP A 272 12.66 6.02 -5.58
C ASP A 272 11.29 5.37 -5.33
N GLU A 273 10.48 5.85 -4.40
CA GLU A 273 9.20 5.21 -4.08
C GLU A 273 7.97 6.02 -4.49
N LYS A 274 6.97 5.31 -4.96
CA LYS A 274 5.62 5.86 -5.23
C LYS A 274 4.80 6.06 -3.95
N THR A 275 5.46 6.07 -2.79
CA THR A 275 4.82 6.18 -1.47
C THR A 275 5.18 7.50 -0.81
N TYR A 276 4.16 8.23 -0.36
CA TYR A 276 4.32 9.50 0.32
C TYR A 276 4.15 9.32 1.83
N TRP A 277 5.05 9.90 2.59
CA TRP A 277 5.09 9.84 4.03
C TRP A 277 5.10 11.25 4.62
N VAL A 278 4.45 11.44 5.74
CA VAL A 278 4.67 12.60 6.61
C VAL A 278 5.40 12.10 7.84
N PHE A 279 6.61 12.60 8.04
CA PHE A 279 7.38 12.36 9.26
C PHE A 279 6.99 13.41 10.30
N GLU A 280 6.69 12.98 11.52
CA GLU A 280 6.42 13.84 12.68
C GLU A 280 7.58 13.80 13.65
#